data_16a087c0b992aa9987fd157a946d2215
#
_entry.id   16a087c0b992aa9987fd157a946d2215
#
_cell.length_a   1.000
_cell.length_b   1.000
_cell.length_c   1.000
_cell.angle_alpha   90.00
_cell.angle_beta   90.00
_cell.angle_gamma   90.00
#
_symmetry.space_group_name_H-M   'P 1'
#
loop_
_entity.id
_entity.type
_entity.pdbx_description
1 polymer ?
#
loop_
_entity_poly.entity_id
_entity_poly.type
_entity_poly.pdbx_seq_one_letter_code
_entity_poly.pdbx_strand_id
1 'polypeptide(L)'
;MDGFASIWPSSRSQVDGQSIGDAWVCSSLPTSPPAQLWESIVPFHKLTQWLCYSIMVPMSKLMNIHFAGSDLLTGLPEYRNGGLLIDMGLLTLKEDDLQRGLNAFKENAQIRGQPNVEVVPLFSAEDDVIVEWRAITVGFLDELVDEVNGQLGLLGEDQLTLAQMLEAGSWKVGSLADNQLRCWFDSILICLFLFRAVVKLQRSPDQTQKNHRL
;
A
#
# COMPACT_ATOMS: atom_id res chain seq x y z
N MET A 1 0.31 18.47 10.82
CA MET A 1 -0.77 17.56 11.26
C MET A 1 -1.93 18.35 11.85
N ASP A 2 -1.66 19.30 12.73
CA ASP A 2 -2.71 20.04 13.46
C ASP A 2 -3.70 20.77 12.56
N GLY A 3 -3.24 21.33 11.43
CA GLY A 3 -4.12 22.02 10.47
C GLY A 3 -5.21 21.16 9.83
N PHE A 4 -5.06 19.84 9.83
CA PHE A 4 -6.04 18.91 9.25
C PHE A 4 -6.76 18.05 10.31
N ALA A 5 -6.48 18.24 11.59
CA ALA A 5 -7.07 17.42 12.65
C ALA A 5 -8.62 17.46 12.64
N SER A 6 -9.19 18.62 12.32
CA SER A 6 -10.65 18.83 12.30
C SER A 6 -11.40 18.17 11.14
N ILE A 7 -10.70 17.70 10.09
CA ILE A 7 -11.37 17.02 8.97
C ILE A 7 -11.66 15.56 9.23
N TRP A 8 -11.02 14.98 10.27
CA TRP A 8 -11.20 13.58 10.57
C TRP A 8 -12.43 13.34 11.42
N PRO A 9 -13.27 12.34 11.08
CA PRO A 9 -14.42 11.97 11.91
C PRO A 9 -13.99 11.54 13.33
N SER A 10 -14.84 11.79 14.31
CA SER A 10 -14.61 11.37 15.68
C SER A 10 -14.57 9.85 15.89
N SER A 11 -15.01 9.09 14.88
CA SER A 11 -14.92 7.61 14.86
C SER A 11 -13.51 7.09 14.53
N ARG A 12 -12.58 7.96 14.15
CA ARG A 12 -11.19 7.57 13.89
C ARG A 12 -10.43 7.25 15.18
N SER A 13 -9.33 6.50 15.03
CA SER A 13 -8.43 6.22 16.16
C SER A 13 -8.03 7.52 16.87
N GLN A 14 -8.06 7.50 18.19
CA GLN A 14 -7.78 8.67 19.01
C GLN A 14 -6.69 8.37 20.03
N VAL A 15 -5.89 9.38 20.34
CA VAL A 15 -4.98 9.40 21.47
C VAL A 15 -5.31 10.64 22.30
N ASP A 16 -5.54 10.46 23.59
CA ASP A 16 -5.95 11.53 24.51
C ASP A 16 -7.17 12.35 24.02
N GLY A 17 -8.14 11.67 23.38
CA GLY A 17 -9.34 12.28 22.85
C GLY A 17 -9.17 13.09 21.58
N GLN A 18 -7.96 13.07 20.98
CA GLN A 18 -7.70 13.71 19.69
C GLN A 18 -7.53 12.67 18.59
N SER A 19 -8.18 12.92 17.45
CA SER A 19 -8.03 12.05 16.29
C SER A 19 -6.58 12.08 15.78
N ILE A 20 -6.00 10.89 15.60
CA ILE A 20 -4.67 10.73 15.01
C ILE A 20 -4.72 10.60 13.48
N GLY A 21 -5.85 10.87 12.88
CA GLY A 21 -6.01 10.93 11.43
C GLY A 21 -6.06 9.55 10.76
N ASP A 22 -5.26 9.36 9.71
CA ASP A 22 -5.17 8.09 8.98
C ASP A 22 -4.09 7.19 9.62
N ALA A 23 -4.29 6.88 10.90
CA ALA A 23 -3.47 5.96 11.68
C ALA A 23 -4.38 4.93 12.35
N TRP A 24 -3.99 3.67 12.32
CA TRP A 24 -4.86 2.55 12.65
C TRP A 24 -4.13 1.51 13.49
N VAL A 25 -4.86 0.88 14.38
CA VAL A 25 -4.36 -0.27 15.12
C VAL A 25 -4.25 -1.45 14.16
N CYS A 26 -3.12 -2.14 14.19
CA CYS A 26 -2.85 -3.36 13.43
C CYS A 26 -2.51 -4.47 14.40
N SER A 27 -3.40 -5.44 14.57
CA SER A 27 -3.26 -6.53 15.54
C SER A 27 -2.15 -7.52 15.16
N SER A 28 -1.75 -7.58 13.90
CA SER A 28 -0.68 -8.46 13.40
C SER A 28 0.73 -7.93 13.62
N LEU A 29 0.89 -6.67 14.06
CA LEU A 29 2.21 -6.15 14.36
C LEU A 29 2.79 -6.78 15.62
N PRO A 30 4.07 -7.19 15.57
CA PRO A 30 4.75 -7.68 16.76
C PRO A 30 4.94 -6.55 17.77
N THR A 31 4.57 -6.80 19.01
CA THR A 31 4.78 -5.86 20.12
C THR A 31 5.80 -6.42 21.10
N SER A 32 6.67 -5.56 21.64
CA SER A 32 7.65 -5.96 22.64
C SER A 32 7.03 -5.97 24.04
N PRO A 33 7.24 -7.00 24.87
CA PRO A 33 6.75 -6.99 26.24
C PRO A 33 7.58 -6.02 27.16
N PRO A 34 6.95 -5.15 27.97
CA PRO A 34 5.51 -4.88 28.02
C PRO A 34 5.04 -4.06 26.81
N ALA A 35 4.02 -4.56 26.10
CA ALA A 35 3.51 -3.92 24.90
C ALA A 35 2.99 -2.51 25.17
N GLN A 36 3.43 -1.55 24.36
CA GLN A 36 2.95 -0.18 24.38
C GLN A 36 1.90 0.00 23.27
N LEU A 37 0.83 0.75 23.55
CA LEU A 37 -0.27 0.95 22.58
C LEU A 37 0.23 1.48 21.23
N TRP A 38 1.19 2.36 21.22
CA TRP A 38 1.72 2.97 19.99
C TRP A 38 2.46 1.97 19.10
N GLU A 39 2.97 0.85 19.63
CA GLU A 39 3.69 -0.18 18.85
C GLU A 39 2.76 -0.90 17.87
N SER A 40 1.46 -0.91 18.14
CA SER A 40 0.44 -1.51 17.27
C SER A 40 -0.19 -0.53 16.28
N ILE A 41 0.19 0.75 16.31
CA ILE A 41 -0.42 1.79 15.45
C ILE A 41 0.40 1.96 14.18
N VAL A 42 -0.24 1.79 13.03
CA VAL A 42 0.34 2.06 11.71
C VAL A 42 -0.14 3.43 11.20
N PRO A 43 0.76 4.42 11.10
CA PRO A 43 0.42 5.74 10.57
C PRO A 43 0.57 5.76 9.05
N PHE A 44 -0.53 5.71 8.31
CA PHE A 44 -0.47 5.81 6.85
C PHE A 44 -0.45 7.25 6.35
N HIS A 45 -1.29 8.11 6.91
CA HIS A 45 -1.43 9.52 6.52
C HIS A 45 -1.49 9.73 4.99
N LYS A 46 -2.17 8.81 4.28
CA LYS A 46 -2.21 8.76 2.82
C LYS A 46 -2.53 10.11 2.17
N LEU A 47 -3.56 10.78 2.65
CA LEU A 47 -4.00 12.06 2.08
C LEU A 47 -2.93 13.14 2.20
N THR A 48 -2.30 13.24 3.36
CA THR A 48 -1.26 14.24 3.63
C THR A 48 0.00 13.96 2.82
N GLN A 49 0.42 12.71 2.74
CA GLN A 49 1.59 12.32 1.94
C GLN A 49 1.34 12.54 0.45
N TRP A 50 0.15 12.18 -0.05
CA TRP A 50 -0.22 12.45 -1.44
C TRP A 50 -0.18 13.95 -1.76
N LEU A 51 -0.68 14.78 -0.86
CA LEU A 51 -0.62 16.23 -1.00
C LEU A 51 0.84 16.72 -1.06
N CYS A 52 1.71 16.21 -0.18
CA CYS A 52 3.15 16.52 -0.21
C CYS A 52 3.77 16.18 -1.58
N TYR A 53 3.59 14.97 -2.08
CA TYR A 53 4.09 14.58 -3.40
C TYR A 53 3.57 15.50 -4.51
N SER A 54 2.30 15.90 -4.44
CA SER A 54 1.66 16.71 -5.48
C SER A 54 2.17 18.15 -5.51
N ILE A 55 2.55 18.73 -4.37
CA ILE A 55 2.91 20.15 -4.28
C ILE A 55 4.42 20.41 -4.23
N MET A 56 5.23 19.47 -3.73
CA MET A 56 6.68 19.68 -3.59
C MET A 56 7.36 19.95 -4.94
N VAL A 57 7.00 19.19 -5.98
CA VAL A 57 7.61 19.34 -7.31
C VAL A 57 7.34 20.71 -7.93
N PRO A 58 6.09 21.20 -8.03
CA PRO A 58 5.83 22.54 -8.57
C PRO A 58 6.43 23.65 -7.69
N MET A 59 6.41 23.52 -6.38
CA MET A 59 7.03 24.52 -5.50
C MET A 59 8.55 24.58 -5.68
N SER A 60 9.21 23.45 -5.79
CA SER A 60 10.65 23.40 -6.06
C SER A 60 10.99 24.07 -7.40
N LYS A 61 10.20 23.79 -8.45
CA LYS A 61 10.45 24.33 -9.80
C LYS A 61 10.12 25.81 -9.93
N LEU A 62 9.02 26.28 -9.33
CA LEU A 62 8.52 27.63 -9.52
C LEU A 62 9.10 28.61 -8.50
N MET A 63 9.39 28.17 -7.31
CA MET A 63 9.80 28.99 -6.18
C MET A 63 11.26 28.74 -5.77
N ASN A 64 11.94 27.82 -6.42
CA ASN A 64 13.29 27.40 -6.06
C ASN A 64 13.44 26.99 -4.58
N ILE A 65 12.44 26.29 -4.06
CA ILE A 65 12.40 25.80 -2.67
C ILE A 65 12.96 24.37 -2.65
N HIS A 66 13.82 24.12 -1.69
CA HIS A 66 14.30 22.77 -1.40
C HIS A 66 13.56 22.19 -0.20
N PHE A 67 13.00 20.97 -0.35
CA PHE A 67 12.33 20.24 0.73
C PHE A 67 13.30 19.21 1.31
N ALA A 68 13.76 19.44 2.53
CA ALA A 68 14.52 18.45 3.28
C ALA A 68 13.59 17.33 3.77
N GLY A 69 14.08 16.09 3.76
CA GLY A 69 13.34 14.94 4.28
C GLY A 69 12.25 14.42 3.35
N SER A 70 12.26 14.75 2.05
CA SER A 70 11.34 14.17 1.07
C SER A 70 11.51 12.66 0.92
N ASP A 71 12.66 12.14 1.24
CA ASP A 71 13.02 10.73 1.31
C ASP A 71 12.39 9.98 2.50
N LEU A 72 11.85 10.71 3.48
CA LEU A 72 11.13 10.13 4.62
C LEU A 72 9.65 9.87 4.31
N LEU A 73 9.14 10.31 3.16
CA LEU A 73 7.80 9.98 2.72
C LEU A 73 7.75 8.52 2.29
N THR A 74 6.65 7.84 2.64
CA THR A 74 6.44 6.43 2.33
C THR A 74 5.65 6.24 1.03
N GLY A 75 5.57 5.00 0.58
CA GLY A 75 4.61 4.59 -0.42
C GLY A 75 3.17 4.88 0.03
N LEU A 76 2.26 5.04 -0.94
CA LEU A 76 0.86 5.30 -0.64
C LEU A 76 0.09 3.98 -0.62
N PRO A 77 -0.64 3.66 0.48
CA PRO A 77 -1.53 2.51 0.55
C PRO A 77 -2.78 2.76 -0.28
N GLU A 78 -2.63 2.74 -1.58
CA GLU A 78 -3.64 3.08 -2.57
C GLU A 78 -4.19 1.78 -3.18
N TYR A 79 -5.51 1.73 -3.47
CA TYR A 79 -6.18 0.53 -3.95
C TYR A 79 -5.58 -0.03 -5.26
N ARG A 80 -5.04 0.82 -6.13
CA ARG A 80 -4.37 0.40 -7.36
C ARG A 80 -3.09 -0.37 -7.08
N ASN A 81 -2.31 0.10 -6.11
CA ASN A 81 -1.07 -0.57 -5.70
C ASN A 81 -1.38 -1.89 -4.99
N GLY A 82 -2.26 -1.85 -4.00
CA GLY A 82 -2.65 -3.04 -3.23
C GLY A 82 -3.45 -4.05 -4.04
N GLY A 83 -4.32 -3.59 -4.94
CA GLY A 83 -5.07 -4.44 -5.87
C GLY A 83 -4.15 -5.17 -6.83
N LEU A 84 -3.14 -4.49 -7.37
CA LEU A 84 -2.13 -5.13 -8.23
C LEU A 84 -1.44 -6.31 -7.52
N LEU A 85 -1.11 -6.17 -6.23
CA LEU A 85 -0.49 -7.26 -5.46
C LEU A 85 -1.41 -8.48 -5.33
N ILE A 86 -2.72 -8.25 -5.22
CA ILE A 86 -3.74 -9.32 -5.19
C ILE A 86 -3.91 -9.93 -6.58
N ASP A 87 -4.06 -9.12 -7.63
CA ASP A 87 -4.27 -9.56 -8.99
C ASP A 87 -3.09 -10.39 -9.52
N MET A 88 -1.89 -10.05 -9.09
CA MET A 88 -0.67 -10.81 -9.40
C MET A 88 -0.48 -12.05 -8.51
N GLY A 89 -1.39 -12.31 -7.59
CA GLY A 89 -1.34 -13.47 -6.69
C GLY A 89 -0.24 -13.42 -5.62
N LEU A 90 0.32 -12.22 -5.36
CA LEU A 90 1.28 -12.00 -4.28
C LEU A 90 0.63 -12.04 -2.92
N LEU A 91 -0.54 -11.43 -2.83
CA LEU A 91 -1.36 -11.40 -1.64
C LEU A 91 -2.63 -12.19 -1.90
N THR A 92 -2.97 -13.05 -0.95
CA THR A 92 -4.23 -13.78 -0.96
C THR A 92 -4.92 -13.58 0.38
N LEU A 93 -6.24 -13.46 0.34
CA LEU A 93 -7.03 -13.37 1.55
C LEU A 93 -7.10 -14.74 2.23
N LYS A 94 -6.99 -14.79 3.56
CA LYS A 94 -7.20 -16.00 4.32
C LYS A 94 -8.64 -16.48 4.12
N GLU A 95 -8.85 -17.80 4.07
CA GLU A 95 -10.16 -18.37 3.76
C GLU A 95 -11.26 -17.91 4.73
N ASP A 96 -10.97 -17.87 6.03
CA ASP A 96 -11.94 -17.41 7.05
C ASP A 96 -12.34 -15.94 6.85
N ASP A 97 -11.38 -15.09 6.50
CA ASP A 97 -11.63 -13.69 6.22
C ASP A 97 -12.38 -13.51 4.90
N LEU A 98 -12.06 -14.30 3.88
CA LEU A 98 -12.79 -14.29 2.63
C LEU A 98 -14.28 -14.61 2.87
N GLN A 99 -14.58 -15.65 3.60
CA GLN A 99 -15.97 -16.05 3.90
C GLN A 99 -16.68 -14.97 4.74
N ARG A 100 -15.99 -14.38 5.71
CA ARG A 100 -16.50 -13.28 6.52
C ARG A 100 -16.85 -12.06 5.66
N GLY A 101 -15.95 -11.67 4.75
CA GLY A 101 -16.15 -10.54 3.85
C GLY A 101 -17.27 -10.79 2.85
N LEU A 102 -17.38 -11.99 2.28
CA LEU A 102 -18.47 -12.36 1.37
C LEU A 102 -19.84 -12.35 2.05
N ASN A 103 -19.92 -12.80 3.30
CA ASN A 103 -21.16 -12.73 4.08
C ASN A 103 -21.56 -11.29 4.38
N ALA A 104 -20.61 -10.44 4.78
CA ALA A 104 -20.85 -9.01 4.99
C ALA A 104 -21.34 -8.31 3.72
N PHE A 105 -20.81 -8.67 2.54
CA PHE A 105 -21.30 -8.16 1.27
C PHE A 105 -22.77 -8.54 1.02
N LYS A 106 -23.11 -9.82 1.20
CA LYS A 106 -24.48 -10.31 0.99
C LYS A 106 -25.50 -9.62 1.90
N GLU A 107 -25.16 -9.47 3.19
CA GLU A 107 -25.97 -8.76 4.15
C GLU A 107 -26.18 -7.28 3.78
N ASN A 108 -25.10 -6.58 3.41
CA ASN A 108 -25.15 -5.20 2.95
C ASN A 108 -25.99 -5.04 1.67
N ALA A 109 -25.84 -5.94 0.71
CA ALA A 109 -26.61 -5.93 -0.51
C ALA A 109 -28.13 -6.14 -0.27
N GLN A 110 -28.49 -7.02 0.66
CA GLN A 110 -29.88 -7.21 1.09
C GLN A 110 -30.45 -5.95 1.73
N ILE A 111 -29.73 -5.33 2.66
CA ILE A 111 -30.15 -4.10 3.34
C ILE A 111 -30.36 -2.96 2.34
N ARG A 112 -29.50 -2.85 1.34
CA ARG A 112 -29.56 -1.78 0.32
C ARG A 112 -30.46 -2.08 -0.87
N GLY A 113 -31.01 -3.31 -0.96
CA GLY A 113 -31.83 -3.72 -2.11
C GLY A 113 -31.03 -3.73 -3.42
N GLN A 114 -29.72 -3.94 -3.36
CA GLN A 114 -28.87 -3.97 -4.54
C GLN A 114 -28.86 -5.37 -5.18
N PRO A 115 -28.85 -5.46 -6.53
CA PRO A 115 -28.71 -6.75 -7.19
C PRO A 115 -27.32 -7.35 -6.92
N ASN A 116 -27.27 -8.64 -6.60
CA ASN A 116 -26.02 -9.41 -6.47
C ASN A 116 -25.44 -9.73 -7.85
N VAL A 117 -24.95 -8.73 -8.55
CA VAL A 117 -24.36 -8.90 -9.89
C VAL A 117 -22.93 -9.39 -9.78
N GLU A 118 -22.19 -8.89 -8.80
CA GLU A 118 -20.82 -9.27 -8.49
C GLU A 118 -20.66 -9.38 -6.99
N VAL A 119 -20.13 -10.50 -6.52
CA VAL A 119 -19.95 -10.76 -5.09
C VAL A 119 -18.49 -10.61 -4.77
N VAL A 120 -18.17 -9.58 -3.99
CA VAL A 120 -16.81 -9.26 -3.55
C VAL A 120 -16.75 -9.19 -2.03
N PRO A 121 -15.63 -9.55 -1.38
CA PRO A 121 -15.52 -9.43 0.06
C PRO A 121 -15.61 -7.96 0.50
N LEU A 122 -16.42 -7.67 1.51
CA LEU A 122 -16.63 -6.34 2.07
C LEU A 122 -16.06 -6.25 3.48
N PHE A 123 -15.24 -5.23 3.72
CA PHE A 123 -14.66 -4.92 5.02
C PHE A 123 -14.80 -3.43 5.32
N SER A 124 -14.82 -3.07 6.60
CA SER A 124 -14.71 -1.68 7.03
C SER A 124 -13.25 -1.20 6.97
N ALA A 125 -13.04 0.11 7.00
CA ALA A 125 -11.70 0.68 6.88
C ALA A 125 -10.79 0.40 8.10
N GLU A 126 -11.40 0.16 9.26
CA GLU A 126 -10.76 -0.21 10.52
C GLU A 126 -10.55 -1.71 10.69
N ASP A 127 -11.04 -2.53 9.75
CA ASP A 127 -10.87 -3.98 9.81
C ASP A 127 -9.40 -4.36 9.71
N ASP A 128 -8.95 -5.31 10.54
CA ASP A 128 -7.57 -5.78 10.56
C ASP A 128 -7.06 -6.21 9.18
N VAL A 129 -7.92 -6.86 8.38
CA VAL A 129 -7.60 -7.25 6.99
C VAL A 129 -7.22 -6.03 6.15
N ILE A 130 -7.98 -4.93 6.28
CA ILE A 130 -7.72 -3.71 5.51
C ILE A 130 -6.47 -3.00 6.01
N VAL A 131 -6.28 -2.92 7.32
CA VAL A 131 -5.10 -2.29 7.92
C VAL A 131 -3.84 -3.08 7.55
N GLU A 132 -3.86 -4.40 7.67
CA GLU A 132 -2.76 -5.28 7.28
C GLU A 132 -2.46 -5.19 5.78
N TRP A 133 -3.47 -5.24 4.93
CA TRP A 133 -3.30 -5.09 3.49
C TRP A 133 -2.65 -3.75 3.11
N ARG A 134 -3.10 -2.66 3.72
CA ARG A 134 -2.50 -1.33 3.52
C ARG A 134 -1.04 -1.29 3.99
N ALA A 135 -0.74 -1.87 5.15
CA ALA A 135 0.62 -1.91 5.70
C ALA A 135 1.57 -2.71 4.80
N ILE A 136 1.15 -3.91 4.40
CA ILE A 136 1.91 -4.75 3.47
C ILE A 136 2.10 -4.05 2.13
N THR A 137 1.07 -3.37 1.61
CA THR A 137 1.18 -2.61 0.35
C THR A 137 2.28 -1.56 0.44
N VAL A 138 2.34 -0.77 1.52
CA VAL A 138 3.39 0.24 1.70
C VAL A 138 4.77 -0.40 1.74
N GLY A 139 4.96 -1.47 2.54
CA GLY A 139 6.24 -2.16 2.64
C GLY A 139 6.71 -2.75 1.31
N PHE A 140 5.80 -3.32 0.52
CA PHE A 140 6.15 -3.85 -0.80
C PHE A 140 6.58 -2.79 -1.81
N LEU A 141 6.06 -1.57 -1.70
CA LEU A 141 6.40 -0.51 -2.65
C LEU A 141 7.84 -0.04 -2.51
N ASP A 142 8.41 -0.05 -1.33
CA ASP A 142 9.83 0.28 -1.10
C ASP A 142 10.73 -0.78 -1.72
N GLU A 143 10.47 -2.06 -1.45
CA GLU A 143 11.20 -3.17 -2.07
C GLU A 143 11.05 -3.19 -3.61
N LEU A 144 9.85 -2.83 -4.09
CA LEU A 144 9.56 -2.83 -5.52
C LEU A 144 10.35 -1.76 -6.27
N VAL A 145 10.53 -0.56 -5.72
CA VAL A 145 11.30 0.50 -6.38
C VAL A 145 12.77 0.11 -6.51
N ASP A 146 13.33 -0.53 -5.48
CA ASP A 146 14.70 -1.00 -5.50
C ASP A 146 14.89 -2.10 -6.56
N GLU A 147 13.99 -3.05 -6.63
CA GLU A 147 14.04 -4.13 -7.62
C GLU A 147 13.85 -3.59 -9.05
N VAL A 148 12.93 -2.65 -9.26
CA VAL A 148 12.72 -2.01 -10.57
C VAL A 148 13.98 -1.26 -11.03
N ASN A 149 14.59 -0.46 -10.16
CA ASN A 149 15.85 0.23 -10.44
C ASN A 149 16.96 -0.76 -10.79
N GLY A 150 17.08 -1.85 -10.03
CA GLY A 150 18.04 -2.92 -10.28
C GLY A 150 17.84 -3.61 -11.63
N GLN A 151 16.59 -3.93 -12.01
CA GLN A 151 16.26 -4.58 -13.28
C GLN A 151 16.49 -3.67 -14.48
N LEU A 152 16.26 -2.36 -14.32
CA LEU A 152 16.50 -1.37 -15.36
C LEU A 152 17.99 -0.96 -15.44
N GLY A 153 18.82 -1.37 -14.48
CA GLY A 153 20.23 -1.01 -14.39
C GLY A 153 20.45 0.48 -14.07
N LEU A 154 19.47 1.13 -13.42
CA LEU A 154 19.56 2.54 -13.06
C LEU A 154 20.39 2.71 -11.79
N LEU A 155 21.32 3.66 -11.80
CA LEU A 155 22.26 3.92 -10.71
C LEU A 155 22.35 5.41 -10.38
N GLY A 156 22.56 5.72 -9.11
CA GLY A 156 22.76 7.10 -8.65
C GLY A 156 21.60 8.03 -8.98
N GLU A 157 21.88 9.11 -9.68
CA GLU A 157 20.88 10.14 -10.03
C GLU A 157 19.86 9.68 -11.08
N ASP A 158 20.13 8.61 -11.81
CA ASP A 158 19.22 8.04 -12.81
C ASP A 158 18.18 7.10 -12.18
N GLN A 159 18.32 6.75 -10.91
CA GLN A 159 17.35 5.91 -10.22
C GLN A 159 15.97 6.59 -10.14
N LEU A 160 14.94 5.79 -10.38
CA LEU A 160 13.57 6.22 -10.15
C LEU A 160 13.34 6.42 -8.65
N THR A 161 12.77 7.55 -8.31
CA THR A 161 12.23 7.76 -6.97
C THR A 161 10.95 6.94 -6.78
N LEU A 162 10.59 6.69 -5.52
CA LEU A 162 9.32 6.02 -5.19
C LEU A 162 8.12 6.71 -5.86
N ALA A 163 8.06 8.06 -5.84
CA ALA A 163 6.97 8.80 -6.47
C ALA A 163 6.89 8.59 -7.98
N GLN A 164 8.03 8.57 -8.67
CA GLN A 164 8.08 8.29 -10.12
C GLN A 164 7.65 6.87 -10.44
N MET A 165 8.10 5.89 -9.67
CA MET A 165 7.69 4.50 -9.83
C MET A 165 6.19 4.30 -9.55
N LEU A 166 5.63 4.96 -8.55
CA LEU A 166 4.20 4.93 -8.27
C LEU A 166 3.39 5.48 -9.44
N GLU A 167 3.73 6.67 -9.93
CA GLU A 167 2.95 7.37 -10.96
C GLU A 167 3.06 6.69 -12.33
N ALA A 168 4.27 6.39 -12.77
CA ALA A 168 4.51 5.78 -14.08
C ALA A 168 4.31 4.27 -14.11
N GLY A 169 4.47 3.59 -12.98
CA GLY A 169 4.43 2.14 -12.83
C GLY A 169 3.13 1.64 -12.21
N SER A 170 3.12 1.44 -10.90
CA SER A 170 2.06 0.68 -10.22
C SER A 170 0.66 1.28 -10.35
N TRP A 171 0.51 2.59 -10.37
CA TRP A 171 -0.78 3.24 -10.59
C TRP A 171 -1.30 3.06 -12.02
N LYS A 172 -0.42 3.17 -13.00
CA LYS A 172 -0.79 2.98 -14.39
C LYS A 172 -1.16 1.53 -14.67
N VAL A 173 -0.37 0.59 -14.17
CA VAL A 173 -0.61 -0.85 -14.33
C VAL A 173 -1.90 -1.26 -13.60
N GLY A 174 -2.10 -0.85 -12.35
CA GLY A 174 -3.33 -1.12 -11.61
C GLY A 174 -4.58 -0.56 -12.28
N SER A 175 -4.49 0.63 -12.92
CA SER A 175 -5.60 1.22 -13.69
C SER A 175 -5.90 0.44 -14.98
N LEU A 176 -4.93 -0.22 -15.57
CA LEU A 176 -5.09 -1.04 -16.77
C LEU A 176 -5.73 -2.40 -16.44
N ALA A 177 -5.40 -2.98 -15.30
CA ALA A 177 -6.04 -4.19 -14.79
C ALA A 177 -7.54 -3.99 -14.56
N ASP A 178 -7.94 -2.85 -14.00
CA ASP A 178 -9.35 -2.47 -13.79
C ASP A 178 -10.16 -2.30 -15.09
N ASN A 179 -9.53 -1.91 -16.19
CA ASN A 179 -10.21 -1.57 -17.47
C ASN A 179 -10.24 -2.68 -18.51
N GLN A 180 -10.04 -3.94 -18.16
CA GLN A 180 -10.03 -5.08 -19.08
C GLN A 180 -9.11 -4.91 -20.32
N LEU A 181 -7.84 -5.34 -20.18
CA LEU A 181 -7.08 -6.02 -21.24
C LEU A 181 -7.08 -5.40 -22.65
N ARG A 182 -6.76 -4.13 -22.84
CA ARG A 182 -6.62 -3.60 -24.20
C ARG A 182 -5.44 -2.65 -24.47
N CYS A 183 -4.28 -2.86 -23.85
CA CYS A 183 -3.03 -2.32 -24.39
C CYS A 183 -1.89 -3.31 -24.15
N TRP A 184 -1.70 -4.17 -25.11
CA TRP A 184 -0.91 -5.40 -25.04
C TRP A 184 0.61 -5.22 -24.99
N PHE A 185 1.17 -4.11 -25.37
CA PHE A 185 2.63 -4.03 -25.52
C PHE A 185 3.39 -3.35 -24.36
N ASP A 186 2.94 -2.24 -23.86
CA ASP A 186 3.65 -1.54 -22.76
C ASP A 186 3.36 -2.17 -21.39
N SER A 187 2.15 -2.73 -21.23
CA SER A 187 1.74 -3.40 -19.97
C SER A 187 2.45 -4.74 -19.75
N ILE A 188 2.79 -5.47 -20.82
CA ILE A 188 3.50 -6.75 -20.73
C ILE A 188 4.92 -6.55 -20.19
N LEU A 189 5.62 -5.49 -20.59
CA LEU A 189 6.96 -5.24 -20.09
C LEU A 189 6.93 -4.93 -18.58
N ILE A 190 6.03 -4.07 -18.14
CA ILE A 190 5.90 -3.71 -16.71
C ILE A 190 5.37 -4.92 -15.90
N CYS A 191 4.40 -5.67 -16.42
CA CYS A 191 3.94 -6.92 -15.78
C CYS A 191 5.03 -7.99 -15.75
N LEU A 192 5.86 -8.12 -16.78
CA LEU A 192 7.00 -9.04 -16.77
C LEU A 192 8.08 -8.61 -15.80
N PHE A 193 8.34 -7.31 -15.65
CA PHE A 193 9.26 -6.77 -14.65
C PHE A 193 8.72 -7.00 -13.23
N LEU A 194 7.46 -6.68 -12.98
CA LEU A 194 6.81 -6.94 -11.70
C LEU A 194 6.75 -8.44 -11.40
N PHE A 195 6.40 -9.27 -12.37
CA PHE A 195 6.36 -10.72 -12.21
C PHE A 195 7.76 -11.31 -11.91
N ARG A 196 8.82 -10.82 -12.54
CA ARG A 196 10.20 -11.24 -12.21
C ARG A 196 10.64 -10.78 -10.82
N ALA A 197 10.29 -9.55 -10.42
CA ALA A 197 10.54 -9.04 -9.08
C ALA A 197 9.84 -9.92 -8.03
N VAL A 198 8.57 -10.21 -8.25
CA VAL A 198 7.74 -11.10 -7.44
C VAL A 198 8.34 -12.50 -7.29
N VAL A 199 8.69 -13.13 -8.42
CA VAL A 199 9.29 -14.48 -8.42
C VAL A 199 10.62 -14.50 -7.65
N LYS A 200 11.37 -13.38 -7.67
CA LYS A 200 12.62 -13.25 -6.91
C LYS A 200 12.38 -13.10 -5.42
N LEU A 201 11.39 -12.29 -5.02
CA LEU A 201 10.96 -12.16 -3.62
C LEU A 201 10.44 -13.50 -3.06
N GLN A 202 9.66 -14.26 -3.83
CA GLN A 202 9.20 -15.59 -3.43
C GLN A 202 10.31 -16.66 -3.38
N ARG A 203 11.41 -16.48 -4.11
CA ARG A 203 12.54 -17.41 -4.12
C ARG A 203 13.62 -17.11 -3.07
N SER A 204 13.44 -16.06 -2.26
CA SER A 204 14.37 -15.66 -1.21
C SER A 204 14.04 -16.10 0.22
N PRO A 205 13.43 -17.26 0.50
CA PRO A 205 13.51 -17.86 1.82
C PRO A 205 14.45 -19.05 1.74
N ASP A 206 15.68 -18.93 2.10
CA ASP A 206 16.50 -20.02 2.65
C ASP A 206 18.01 -19.89 2.39
N GLN A 207 18.60 -18.73 2.64
CA GLN A 207 20.07 -18.64 2.73
C GLN A 207 20.58 -18.16 4.10
N THR A 208 19.69 -17.80 5.03
CA THR A 208 20.09 -17.26 6.35
C THR A 208 20.18 -18.31 7.45
N GLN A 209 19.78 -19.57 7.20
CA GLN A 209 19.83 -20.63 8.23
C GLN A 209 20.99 -21.61 8.11
N LYS A 210 21.94 -21.45 7.18
CA LYS A 210 23.05 -22.40 7.03
C LYS A 210 24.39 -21.99 7.60
N ASN A 211 24.52 -20.82 8.23
CA ASN A 211 25.82 -20.36 8.77
C ASN A 211 25.91 -20.30 10.30
N HIS A 212 25.04 -20.99 11.05
CA HIS A 212 25.22 -21.17 12.50
C HIS A 212 25.16 -22.65 12.91
N ARG A 213 26.02 -23.46 12.28
CA ARG A 213 26.48 -24.73 12.84
C ARG A 213 27.88 -25.01 12.30
N LEU A 214 28.85 -24.50 12.99
CA LEU A 214 30.17 -25.11 13.26
C LEU A 214 30.76 -24.40 14.48
#